data_76fe09443a72a39d078791ab759b6b35
#
_entry.id   76fe09443a72a39d078791ab759b6b35
#
_cell.length_a   1.000
_cell.length_b   1.000
_cell.length_c   1.000
_cell.angle_alpha   90.00
_cell.angle_beta   90.00
_cell.angle_gamma   90.00
#
_symmetry.space_group_name_H-M   'P 1'
#
loop_
_entity.id
_entity.type
_entity.pdbx_description
1 polymer ?
#
loop_
_entity_poly.entity_id
_entity_poly.type
_entity_poly.pdbx_seq_one_letter_code
_entity_poly.pdbx_strand_id
1 'polypeptide(L)'
;KLNPPKEQQQKLADMAAYASIRNENVIRAWGYSNPIVRNYVAQADSIRLEYANKLNEATGLDAKQAMDLAIIQYSMLIGMQQVCPDLSAEQFKELQDLVINKFIIIVLVENTIRII
;
A
#
# COMPACT_ATOMS: atom_id res chain seq x y z
N LYS A 1 6.06 -10.09 31.34
CA LYS A 1 6.28 -10.35 29.94
C LYS A 1 7.01 -9.18 29.28
N LEU A 2 8.26 -9.38 28.94
CA LEU A 2 9.09 -8.33 28.33
C LEU A 2 8.82 -8.26 26.84
N ASN A 3 8.53 -7.05 26.34
CA ASN A 3 8.42 -6.81 24.91
C ASN A 3 9.82 -6.77 24.29
N PRO A 4 10.01 -7.30 23.06
CA PRO A 4 11.28 -7.18 22.37
C PRO A 4 11.64 -5.71 22.14
N PRO A 5 12.93 -5.36 22.05
CA PRO A 5 13.37 -4.00 21.67
C PRO A 5 12.76 -3.57 20.33
N LYS A 6 12.60 -2.26 20.15
CA LYS A 6 12.01 -1.69 18.93
C LYS A 6 12.69 -2.18 17.65
N GLU A 7 14.03 -2.30 17.67
CA GLU A 7 14.79 -2.79 16.52
C GLU A 7 14.41 -4.22 16.14
N GLN A 8 14.25 -5.10 17.15
CA GLN A 8 13.83 -6.47 16.92
C GLN A 8 12.38 -6.56 16.44
N GLN A 9 11.50 -5.72 16.99
CA GLN A 9 10.12 -5.64 16.55
C GLN A 9 10.04 -5.20 15.07
N GLN A 10 10.83 -4.20 14.69
CA GLN A 10 10.88 -3.72 13.31
C GLN A 10 11.43 -4.79 12.38
N LYS A 11 12.47 -5.49 12.79
CA LYS A 11 13.07 -6.57 12.00
C LYS A 11 12.09 -7.72 11.77
N LEU A 12 11.35 -8.11 12.81
CA LEU A 12 10.33 -9.14 12.70
C LEU A 12 9.19 -8.70 11.78
N ALA A 13 8.77 -7.44 11.89
CA ALA A 13 7.75 -6.88 11.02
C ALA A 13 8.20 -6.87 9.56
N ASP A 14 9.44 -6.51 9.28
CA ASP A 14 10.01 -6.51 7.93
C ASP A 14 10.10 -7.92 7.36
N MET A 15 10.52 -8.89 8.17
CA MET A 15 10.58 -10.30 7.75
C MET A 15 9.19 -10.86 7.46
N ALA A 16 8.22 -10.56 8.33
CA ALA A 16 6.84 -10.98 8.15
C ALA A 16 6.22 -10.35 6.89
N ALA A 17 6.49 -9.08 6.65
CA ALA A 17 6.05 -8.38 5.45
C ALA A 17 6.66 -9.00 4.18
N TYR A 18 7.95 -9.31 4.19
CA TYR A 18 8.61 -9.95 3.05
C TYR A 18 8.03 -11.33 2.75
N ALA A 19 7.84 -12.16 3.78
CA ALA A 19 7.24 -13.50 3.64
C ALA A 19 5.80 -13.40 3.11
N SER A 20 5.04 -12.44 3.61
CA SER A 20 3.66 -12.17 3.19
C SER A 20 3.59 -11.76 1.71
N ILE A 21 4.52 -10.93 1.26
CA ILE A 21 4.61 -10.50 -0.14
C ILE A 21 4.82 -11.69 -1.08
N ARG A 22 5.75 -12.58 -0.75
CA ARG A 22 6.01 -13.76 -1.57
C ARG A 22 4.81 -14.71 -1.62
N ASN A 23 4.20 -14.97 -0.47
CA ASN A 23 3.02 -15.82 -0.37
C ASN A 23 1.84 -15.20 -1.11
N GLU A 24 1.70 -13.89 -1.06
CA GLU A 24 0.64 -13.17 -1.73
C GLU A 24 0.71 -13.32 -3.24
N ASN A 25 1.90 -13.25 -3.83
CA ASN A 25 2.06 -13.45 -5.27
C ASN A 25 1.62 -14.86 -5.69
N VAL A 26 1.95 -15.88 -4.90
CA VAL A 26 1.53 -17.27 -5.15
C VAL A 26 0.01 -17.40 -5.02
N ILE A 27 -0.59 -16.84 -3.98
CA ILE A 27 -2.03 -16.90 -3.74
C ILE A 27 -2.78 -16.14 -4.85
N ARG A 28 -2.29 -14.98 -5.24
CA ARG A 28 -2.90 -14.18 -6.30
C ARG A 28 -2.87 -14.90 -7.65
N ALA A 29 -1.75 -15.56 -7.97
CA ALA A 29 -1.63 -16.39 -9.17
C ALA A 29 -2.59 -17.57 -9.14
N TRP A 30 -2.73 -18.22 -7.98
CA TRP A 30 -3.68 -19.30 -7.77
C TRP A 30 -5.13 -18.84 -7.98
N GLY A 31 -5.44 -17.63 -7.58
CA GLY A 31 -6.77 -17.02 -7.75
C GLY A 31 -7.22 -16.90 -9.21
N TYR A 32 -6.30 -16.88 -10.16
CA TYR A 32 -6.67 -16.85 -11.58
C TYR A 32 -7.39 -18.12 -12.04
N SER A 33 -7.11 -19.25 -11.41
CA SER A 33 -7.70 -20.54 -11.78
C SER A 33 -8.67 -21.10 -10.73
N ASN A 34 -8.76 -20.49 -9.56
CA ASN A 34 -9.60 -20.96 -8.46
C ASN A 34 -10.53 -19.86 -7.96
N PRO A 35 -11.86 -19.99 -8.15
CA PRO A 35 -12.82 -18.96 -7.75
C PRO A 35 -12.85 -18.69 -6.23
N ILE A 36 -12.62 -19.72 -5.42
CA ILE A 36 -12.60 -19.58 -3.95
C ILE A 36 -11.41 -18.72 -3.52
N VAL A 37 -10.24 -19.00 -4.08
CA VAL A 37 -9.02 -18.24 -3.79
C VAL A 37 -9.15 -16.81 -4.32
N ARG A 38 -9.73 -16.62 -5.51
CA ARG A 38 -9.99 -15.30 -6.08
C ARG A 38 -10.86 -14.45 -5.17
N ASN A 39 -11.91 -15.04 -4.61
CA ASN A 39 -12.79 -14.34 -3.68
C ASN A 39 -12.06 -13.93 -2.41
N TYR A 40 -11.20 -14.81 -1.88
CA TYR A 40 -10.36 -14.52 -0.73
C TYR A 40 -9.42 -13.34 -1.01
N VAL A 41 -8.77 -13.34 -2.16
CA VAL A 41 -7.89 -12.24 -2.59
C VAL A 41 -8.65 -10.93 -2.70
N ALA A 42 -9.84 -10.95 -3.30
CA ALA A 42 -10.68 -9.76 -3.42
C ALA A 42 -11.06 -9.17 -2.06
N GLN A 43 -11.40 -10.02 -1.10
CA GLN A 43 -11.69 -9.58 0.27
C GLN A 43 -10.46 -8.97 0.95
N ALA A 44 -9.31 -9.60 0.81
CA ALA A 44 -8.05 -9.09 1.35
C ALA A 44 -7.69 -7.72 0.74
N ASP A 45 -7.84 -7.58 -0.57
CA ASP A 45 -7.60 -6.32 -1.26
C ASP A 45 -8.52 -5.22 -0.75
N SER A 46 -9.80 -5.53 -0.55
CA SER A 46 -10.79 -4.57 -0.05
C SER A 46 -10.44 -4.08 1.35
N ILE A 47 -10.04 -4.98 2.24
CA ILE A 47 -9.63 -4.62 3.60
C ILE A 47 -8.40 -3.71 3.60
N ARG A 48 -7.42 -4.01 2.77
CA ARG A 48 -6.19 -3.23 2.67
C ARG A 48 -6.43 -1.84 2.07
N LEU A 49 -7.27 -1.76 1.05
CA LEU A 49 -7.67 -0.47 0.48
C LEU A 49 -8.39 0.40 1.51
N GLU A 50 -9.29 -0.19 2.28
CA GLU A 50 -10.00 0.54 3.33
C GLU A 50 -9.04 1.05 4.40
N TYR A 51 -8.07 0.24 4.80
CA TYR A 51 -7.06 0.64 5.76
C TYR A 51 -6.22 1.81 5.23
N ALA A 52 -5.75 1.72 3.99
CA ALA A 52 -4.99 2.79 3.35
C ALA A 52 -5.82 4.06 3.21
N ASN A 53 -7.09 3.93 2.85
CA ASN A 53 -8.02 5.05 2.78
C ASN A 53 -8.13 5.79 4.12
N LYS A 54 -8.29 5.07 5.22
CA LYS A 54 -8.38 5.68 6.55
C LYS A 54 -7.09 6.40 6.93
N LEU A 55 -5.94 5.82 6.63
CA LEU A 55 -4.66 6.49 6.86
C LEU A 55 -4.55 7.79 6.07
N ASN A 56 -4.99 7.78 4.82
CA ASN A 56 -4.96 8.95 3.95
C ASN A 56 -5.94 10.04 4.42
N GLU A 57 -7.14 9.66 4.87
CA GLU A 57 -8.09 10.61 5.46
C GLU A 57 -7.49 11.29 6.69
N ALA A 58 -6.74 10.56 7.50
CA ALA A 58 -6.09 11.09 8.69
C ALA A 58 -5.05 12.18 8.36
N THR A 59 -4.53 12.21 7.13
CA THR A 59 -3.60 13.27 6.68
C THR A 59 -4.30 14.53 6.21
N GLY A 60 -5.63 14.57 6.21
CA GLY A 60 -6.43 15.74 5.83
C GLY A 60 -6.99 15.72 4.42
N LEU A 61 -6.82 14.62 3.68
CA LEU A 61 -7.45 14.47 2.35
C LEU A 61 -8.94 14.21 2.50
N ASP A 62 -9.74 14.70 1.54
CA ASP A 62 -11.15 14.34 1.51
C ASP A 62 -11.36 12.87 1.14
N ALA A 63 -12.59 12.39 1.28
CA ALA A 63 -12.90 10.97 1.08
C ALA A 63 -12.51 10.47 -0.31
N LYS A 64 -12.77 11.26 -1.35
CA LYS A 64 -12.44 10.86 -2.72
C LYS A 64 -10.93 10.85 -2.95
N GLN A 65 -10.24 11.90 -2.54
CA GLN A 65 -8.79 12.01 -2.68
C GLN A 65 -8.08 10.90 -1.91
N ALA A 66 -8.54 10.61 -0.70
CA ALA A 66 -7.98 9.57 0.14
C ALA A 66 -8.09 8.18 -0.50
N MET A 67 -9.24 7.86 -1.08
CA MET A 67 -9.46 6.58 -1.74
C MET A 67 -8.68 6.50 -3.06
N ASP A 68 -8.67 7.56 -3.86
CA ASP A 68 -7.91 7.60 -5.10
C ASP A 68 -6.41 7.35 -4.83
N LEU A 69 -5.87 8.00 -3.80
CA LEU A 69 -4.49 7.79 -3.40
C LEU A 69 -4.26 6.37 -2.88
N ALA A 70 -5.20 5.82 -2.10
CA ALA A 70 -5.11 4.46 -1.60
C ALA A 70 -5.03 3.44 -2.74
N ILE A 71 -5.83 3.61 -3.77
CA ILE A 71 -5.84 2.75 -4.96
C ILE A 71 -4.47 2.83 -5.66
N ILE A 72 -3.94 4.03 -5.85
CA ILE A 72 -2.62 4.22 -6.47
C ILE A 72 -1.54 3.54 -5.64
N GLN A 73 -1.51 3.80 -4.34
CA GLN A 73 -0.51 3.24 -3.43
C GLN A 73 -0.54 1.70 -3.42
N TYR A 74 -1.72 1.13 -3.28
CA TYR A 74 -1.86 -0.32 -3.22
C TYR A 74 -1.55 -0.98 -4.56
N SER A 75 -2.00 -0.40 -5.66
CA SER A 75 -1.71 -0.90 -7.01
C SER A 75 -0.22 -0.84 -7.31
N MET A 76 0.47 0.22 -6.87
CA MET A 76 1.93 0.32 -6.97
C MET A 76 2.62 -0.80 -6.21
N LEU A 77 2.19 -1.05 -4.97
CA LEU A 77 2.76 -2.11 -4.15
C LEU A 77 2.66 -3.45 -4.86
N ILE A 78 1.47 -3.83 -5.29
CA ILE A 78 1.23 -5.10 -5.97
C ILE A 78 1.99 -5.17 -7.30
N GLY A 79 1.94 -4.11 -8.10
CA GLY A 79 2.63 -4.05 -9.38
C GLY A 79 4.15 -4.13 -9.26
N MET A 80 4.72 -3.42 -8.31
CA MET A 80 6.17 -3.45 -8.08
C MET A 80 6.66 -4.81 -7.62
N GLN A 81 5.87 -5.53 -6.82
CA GLN A 81 6.19 -6.90 -6.43
C GLN A 81 6.29 -7.84 -7.63
N GLN A 82 5.50 -7.60 -8.65
CA GLN A 82 5.51 -8.39 -9.88
C GLN A 82 6.65 -8.00 -10.82
N VAL A 83 6.89 -6.70 -10.97
CA VAL A 83 7.84 -6.14 -11.93
C VAL A 83 9.26 -6.11 -11.38
N CYS A 84 9.40 -5.76 -10.10
CA CYS A 84 10.68 -5.59 -9.41
C CYS A 84 10.70 -6.39 -8.11
N PRO A 85 10.72 -7.74 -8.18
CA PRO A 85 10.59 -8.57 -6.97
C PRO A 85 11.75 -8.41 -5.98
N ASP A 86 12.90 -7.90 -6.44
CA ASP A 86 14.10 -7.73 -5.61
C ASP A 86 14.21 -6.34 -4.97
N LEU A 87 13.20 -5.49 -5.14
CA LEU A 87 13.18 -4.17 -4.54
C LEU A 87 13.18 -4.28 -3.02
N SER A 88 14.10 -3.54 -2.37
CA SER A 88 14.11 -3.47 -0.92
C SER A 88 12.91 -2.65 -0.40
N ALA A 89 12.55 -2.84 0.87
CA ALA A 89 11.51 -2.04 1.50
C ALA A 89 11.83 -0.54 1.46
N GLU A 90 13.11 -0.19 1.60
CA GLU A 90 13.57 1.20 1.54
C GLU A 90 13.42 1.80 0.15
N GLN A 91 13.83 1.07 -0.90
CA GLN A 91 13.65 1.49 -2.29
C GLN A 91 12.16 1.64 -2.64
N PHE A 92 11.34 0.72 -2.17
CA PHE A 92 9.90 0.79 -2.36
C PHE A 92 9.31 2.05 -1.72
N LYS A 93 9.73 2.37 -0.50
CA LYS A 93 9.30 3.57 0.21
C LYS A 93 9.70 4.84 -0.53
N GLU A 94 10.91 4.90 -1.06
CA GLU A 94 11.38 6.05 -1.84
C GLU A 94 10.50 6.29 -3.07
N LEU A 95 10.13 5.22 -3.77
CA LEU A 95 9.25 5.30 -4.93
C LEU A 95 7.83 5.72 -4.55
N GLN A 96 7.31 5.22 -3.45
CA GLN A 96 6.01 5.65 -2.92
C GLN A 96 6.03 7.14 -2.55
N ASP A 97 7.04 7.58 -1.85
CA ASP A 97 7.17 8.98 -1.43
C ASP A 97 7.22 9.92 -2.64
N LEU A 98 7.84 9.50 -3.72
CA LEU A 98 7.87 10.27 -4.96
C LEU A 98 6.46 10.53 -5.51
N VAL A 99 5.61 9.51 -5.52
CA VAL A 99 4.23 9.63 -6.00
C VAL A 99 3.37 10.44 -5.03
N ILE A 100 3.49 10.18 -3.73
CA ILE A 100 2.73 10.88 -2.69
C ILE A 100 3.04 12.36 -2.72
N ASN A 101 4.30 12.75 -2.81
CA ASN A 101 4.70 14.16 -2.86
C ASN A 101 4.12 14.87 -4.08
N LYS A 102 4.15 14.23 -5.23
CA LYS A 102 3.54 14.78 -6.46
C LYS A 102 2.04 14.92 -6.33
N PHE A 103 1.37 13.94 -5.74
CA PHE A 103 -0.08 13.97 -5.53
C PHE A 103 -0.48 15.12 -4.61
N ILE A 104 0.22 15.28 -3.49
CA ILE A 104 -0.05 16.37 -2.54
C ILE A 104 0.15 17.72 -3.18
N ILE A 105 1.21 17.91 -3.97
CA ILE A 105 1.47 19.16 -4.69
C ILE A 105 0.32 19.47 -5.64
N ILE A 106 -0.17 18.51 -6.39
CA ILE A 106 -1.30 18.69 -7.31
C ILE A 106 -2.55 19.12 -6.54
N VAL A 107 -2.87 18.45 -5.44
CA VAL A 107 -4.02 18.79 -4.59
C VAL A 107 -3.93 20.21 -4.06
N LEU A 108 -2.76 20.63 -3.58
CA LEU A 108 -2.52 21.97 -3.07
C LEU A 108 -2.69 23.03 -4.17
N VAL A 109 -2.18 22.77 -5.38
CA VAL A 109 -2.32 23.67 -6.51
C VAL A 109 -3.79 23.82 -6.92
N GLU A 110 -4.53 22.72 -7.01
CA GLU A 110 -5.97 22.75 -7.30
C GLU A 110 -6.75 23.55 -6.27
N ASN A 111 -6.48 23.34 -5.00
CA ASN A 111 -7.13 24.07 -3.92
C ASN A 111 -6.81 25.57 -3.98
N THR A 112 -5.59 25.94 -4.33
CA THR A 112 -5.18 27.34 -4.49
C THR A 112 -5.92 27.98 -5.65
N ILE A 113 -6.05 27.31 -6.78
CA ILE A 113 -6.80 27.80 -7.95
C ILE A 113 -8.28 28.02 -7.63
N ARG A 114 -8.89 27.13 -6.84
CA ARG A 114 -10.30 27.27 -6.44
C ARG A 114 -10.56 28.49 -5.54
N ILE A 115 -9.56 28.91 -4.78
CA ILE A 115 -9.67 30.07 -3.88
C ILE A 115 -9.53 31.38 -4.64
N ILE A 116 -8.85 31.37 -5.76
CA ILE A 116 -8.68 32.54 -6.64
C ILE A 116 -9.89 32.69 -7.53
#